data_f4b8c12d9827b92c9aa63dfdf95ff6df
#
_entry.id   f4b8c12d9827b92c9aa63dfdf95ff6df
#
_cell.length_a   1.000
_cell.length_b   1.000
_cell.length_c   1.000
_cell.angle_alpha   90.00
_cell.angle_beta   90.00
_cell.angle_gamma   90.00
#
_symmetry.space_group_name_H-M   'P 1'
#
loop_
_entity.id
_entity.type
_entity.pdbx_description
1 polymer ?
#
loop_
_entity_poly.entity_id
_entity_poly.type
_entity_poly.pdbx_seq_one_letter_code
_entity_poly.pdbx_strand_id
1 'polypeptide(L)'
;YALRHNLFNADGTIREEELQAQMKDINISFQLNKETGRPETYLNGENVENEIRTMEVSSHVSPIATLAFVRKALVEQQQRMGAEKGIVMDGRDIGTVVFPNAELKIFVTASAEVRAQRRYDELKAKGMEADFADILKNVQERDYIDSHRETSPLRKADDALELDNSQLTIAEQKQWLYNQYLKAAEA
;
A
#
# COMPACT_ATOMS: atom_id res chain seq x y z
N TYR A 1 7.47 -10.75 5.80
CA TYR A 1 8.13 -11.21 7.04
C TYR A 1 7.35 -12.35 7.69
N ALA A 2 6.06 -12.16 7.96
CA ALA A 2 5.23 -13.15 8.64
C ALA A 2 5.14 -14.49 7.86
N LEU A 3 5.04 -14.44 6.53
CA LEU A 3 5.09 -15.65 5.68
C LEU A 3 6.46 -16.36 5.76
N ARG A 4 7.55 -15.61 5.63
CA ARG A 4 8.92 -16.18 5.71
C ARG A 4 9.23 -16.81 7.06
N HIS A 5 8.64 -16.28 8.14
CA HIS A 5 8.84 -16.78 9.51
C HIS A 5 7.73 -17.72 9.99
N ASN A 6 6.84 -18.19 9.08
CA ASN A 6 5.75 -19.12 9.39
C ASN A 6 4.86 -18.62 10.55
N LEU A 7 4.54 -17.31 10.59
CA LEU A 7 3.73 -16.70 11.65
C LEU A 7 2.22 -16.81 11.40
N PHE A 8 1.80 -17.74 10.56
CA PHE A 8 0.41 -18.11 10.35
C PHE A 8 0.15 -19.51 10.87
N ASN A 9 -1.02 -19.71 11.46
CA ASN A 9 -1.54 -21.02 11.84
C ASN A 9 -2.06 -21.77 10.60
N ALA A 10 -2.33 -23.05 10.73
CA ALA A 10 -2.86 -23.88 9.64
C ALA A 10 -4.25 -23.42 9.14
N ASP A 11 -5.02 -22.71 9.96
CA ASP A 11 -6.31 -22.09 9.61
C ASP A 11 -6.18 -20.71 8.99
N GLY A 12 -4.95 -20.20 8.77
CA GLY A 12 -4.65 -18.89 8.21
C GLY A 12 -4.71 -17.73 9.21
N THR A 13 -4.98 -17.98 10.48
CA THR A 13 -4.92 -16.95 11.53
C THR A 13 -3.46 -16.59 11.86
N ILE A 14 -3.25 -15.37 12.37
CA ILE A 14 -1.91 -14.85 12.66
C ILE A 14 -1.51 -15.25 14.09
N ARG A 15 -0.26 -15.65 14.27
CA ARG A 15 0.36 -15.83 15.59
C ARG A 15 0.77 -14.48 16.16
N GLU A 16 -0.21 -13.77 16.72
CA GLU A 16 -0.06 -12.35 17.08
C GLU A 16 1.05 -12.11 18.10
N GLU A 17 1.14 -12.93 19.16
CA GLU A 17 2.16 -12.80 20.21
C GLU A 17 3.58 -12.97 19.65
N GLU A 18 3.77 -13.95 18.77
CA GLU A 18 5.06 -14.20 18.11
C GLU A 18 5.44 -13.07 17.16
N LEU A 19 4.47 -12.57 16.36
CA LEU A 19 4.67 -11.42 15.48
C LEU A 19 5.00 -10.17 16.28
N GLN A 20 4.27 -9.91 17.38
CA GLN A 20 4.50 -8.75 18.23
C GLN A 20 5.89 -8.76 18.85
N ALA A 21 6.38 -9.91 19.32
CA ALA A 21 7.73 -10.06 19.87
C ALA A 21 8.82 -9.75 18.83
N GLN A 22 8.55 -10.04 17.54
CA GLN A 22 9.50 -9.86 16.43
C GLN A 22 9.38 -8.49 15.73
N MET A 23 8.39 -7.65 16.06
CA MET A 23 8.19 -6.35 15.39
C MET A 23 9.43 -5.44 15.43
N LYS A 24 10.23 -5.53 16.49
CA LYS A 24 11.50 -4.77 16.65
C LYS A 24 12.56 -5.15 15.61
N ASP A 25 12.46 -6.35 15.06
CA ASP A 25 13.41 -6.92 14.10
C ASP A 25 12.97 -6.66 12.65
N ILE A 26 11.84 -5.96 12.46
CA ILE A 26 11.28 -5.63 11.14
C ILE A 26 11.64 -4.20 10.78
N ASN A 27 12.55 -4.06 9.82
CA ASN A 27 12.93 -2.78 9.24
C ASN A 27 12.60 -2.74 7.75
N ILE A 28 11.78 -1.76 7.36
CA ILE A 28 11.40 -1.55 5.96
C ILE A 28 12.11 -0.30 5.47
N SER A 29 12.73 -0.41 4.29
CA SER A 29 13.38 0.71 3.63
C SER A 29 13.11 0.69 2.13
N PHE A 30 13.36 1.82 1.47
CA PHE A 30 13.21 1.95 0.03
C PHE A 30 14.52 2.42 -0.58
N GLN A 31 14.89 1.85 -1.72
CA GLN A 31 16.07 2.26 -2.47
C GLN A 31 15.68 2.49 -3.93
N LEU A 32 16.20 3.58 -4.50
CA LEU A 32 15.95 3.89 -5.91
C LEU A 32 16.77 2.93 -6.79
N ASN A 33 16.08 2.14 -7.59
CA ASN A 33 16.72 1.38 -8.65
C ASN A 33 17.11 2.35 -9.78
N LYS A 34 18.41 2.50 -10.02
CA LYS A 34 18.96 3.47 -10.98
C LYS A 34 18.66 3.10 -12.44
N GLU A 35 18.41 1.83 -12.73
CA GLU A 35 18.12 1.36 -14.09
C GLU A 35 16.66 1.64 -14.46
N THR A 36 15.74 1.38 -13.53
CA THR A 36 14.30 1.54 -13.75
C THR A 36 13.76 2.91 -13.36
N GLY A 37 14.51 3.68 -12.55
CA GLY A 37 14.08 4.94 -11.96
C GLY A 37 12.95 4.77 -10.94
N ARG A 38 12.72 3.55 -10.42
CA ARG A 38 11.63 3.24 -9.48
C ARG A 38 12.17 2.88 -8.10
N PRO A 39 11.48 3.24 -7.01
CA PRO A 39 11.83 2.75 -5.70
C PRO A 39 11.52 1.25 -5.59
N GLU A 40 12.42 0.51 -4.95
CA GLU A 40 12.26 -0.89 -4.60
C GLU A 40 12.22 -1.06 -3.10
N THR A 41 11.41 -2.01 -2.64
CA THR A 41 11.17 -2.26 -1.21
C THR A 41 12.20 -3.26 -0.68
N TYR A 42 12.77 -2.92 0.48
CA TYR A 42 13.72 -3.75 1.20
C TYR A 42 13.17 -4.12 2.58
N LEU A 43 13.27 -5.38 2.94
CA LEU A 43 12.98 -5.91 4.26
C LEU A 43 14.30 -6.37 4.91
N ASN A 44 14.67 -5.72 6.01
CA ASN A 44 15.92 -6.00 6.73
C ASN A 44 17.17 -5.97 5.82
N GLY A 45 17.18 -5.07 4.83
CA GLY A 45 18.27 -4.92 3.87
C GLY A 45 18.21 -5.85 2.66
N GLU A 46 17.24 -6.76 2.58
CA GLU A 46 17.02 -7.65 1.45
C GLU A 46 15.91 -7.11 0.53
N ASN A 47 16.17 -7.11 -0.79
CA ASN A 47 15.18 -6.67 -1.77
C ASN A 47 14.01 -7.66 -1.86
N VAL A 48 12.81 -7.19 -1.59
CA VAL A 48 11.57 -7.99 -1.61
C VAL A 48 10.55 -7.50 -2.64
N GLU A 49 10.95 -6.60 -3.54
CA GLU A 49 10.01 -5.93 -4.46
C GLU A 49 9.19 -6.90 -5.31
N ASN A 50 9.78 -7.99 -5.78
CA ASN A 50 9.05 -8.99 -6.56
C ASN A 50 8.15 -9.87 -5.67
N GLU A 51 8.61 -10.25 -4.48
CA GLU A 51 7.88 -11.13 -3.57
C GLU A 51 6.60 -10.48 -3.05
N ILE A 52 6.64 -9.18 -2.72
CA ILE A 52 5.46 -8.45 -2.22
C ILE A 52 4.39 -8.22 -3.28
N ARG A 53 4.66 -8.56 -4.55
CA ARG A 53 3.70 -8.42 -5.66
C ARG A 53 2.93 -9.71 -5.96
N THR A 54 3.18 -10.78 -5.23
CA THR A 54 2.49 -12.08 -5.41
C THR A 54 1.05 -12.04 -4.85
N MET A 55 0.21 -12.95 -5.33
CA MET A 55 -1.15 -13.13 -4.80
C MET A 55 -1.12 -13.65 -3.36
N GLU A 56 -0.15 -14.50 -3.03
CA GLU A 56 0.05 -15.00 -1.66
C GLU A 56 0.21 -13.83 -0.67
N VAL A 57 1.12 -12.91 -0.94
CA VAL A 57 1.29 -11.72 -0.07
C VAL A 57 0.04 -10.86 -0.10
N SER A 58 -0.57 -10.66 -1.26
CA SER A 58 -1.77 -9.83 -1.42
C SER A 58 -2.94 -10.31 -0.55
N SER A 59 -3.13 -11.62 -0.39
CA SER A 59 -4.21 -12.17 0.44
C SER A 59 -3.94 -12.08 1.95
N HIS A 60 -2.69 -11.90 2.37
CA HIS A 60 -2.30 -11.83 3.79
C HIS A 60 -2.11 -10.40 4.32
N VAL A 61 -1.97 -9.41 3.43
CA VAL A 61 -1.61 -8.04 3.84
C VAL A 61 -2.70 -7.34 4.64
N SER A 62 -3.96 -7.44 4.23
CA SER A 62 -5.06 -6.75 4.93
C SER A 62 -5.39 -7.36 6.29
N PRO A 63 -5.44 -8.68 6.48
CA PRO A 63 -5.55 -9.28 7.82
C PRO A 63 -4.45 -8.82 8.78
N ILE A 64 -3.19 -8.80 8.38
CA ILE A 64 -2.08 -8.28 9.21
C ILE A 64 -2.27 -6.78 9.50
N ALA A 65 -2.74 -6.02 8.53
CA ALA A 65 -2.97 -4.59 8.68
C ALA A 65 -4.14 -4.22 9.63
N THR A 66 -4.93 -5.17 10.11
CA THR A 66 -5.92 -4.93 11.17
C THR A 66 -5.28 -4.87 12.56
N LEU A 67 -4.09 -5.47 12.75
CA LEU A 67 -3.43 -5.55 14.04
C LEU A 67 -2.90 -4.19 14.48
N ALA A 68 -3.41 -3.68 15.60
CA ALA A 68 -3.10 -2.34 16.09
C ALA A 68 -1.60 -2.13 16.36
N PHE A 69 -0.90 -3.13 16.92
CA PHE A 69 0.54 -3.05 17.20
C PHE A 69 1.38 -2.99 15.91
N VAL A 70 0.98 -3.74 14.86
CA VAL A 70 1.63 -3.69 13.54
C VAL A 70 1.45 -2.30 12.94
N ARG A 71 0.23 -1.78 12.96
CA ARG A 71 -0.05 -0.43 12.43
C ARG A 71 0.77 0.62 13.15
N LYS A 72 0.78 0.61 14.49
CA LYS A 72 1.55 1.56 15.29
C LYS A 72 3.02 1.56 14.87
N ALA A 73 3.66 0.40 14.83
CA ALA A 73 5.06 0.28 14.47
C ALA A 73 5.35 0.75 13.03
N LEU A 74 4.48 0.41 12.07
CA LEU A 74 4.65 0.84 10.68
C LEU A 74 4.39 2.33 10.49
N VAL A 75 3.37 2.89 11.13
CA VAL A 75 3.12 4.35 11.11
C VAL A 75 4.33 5.12 11.65
N GLU A 76 4.93 4.68 12.76
CA GLU A 76 6.15 5.28 13.31
C GLU A 76 7.33 5.22 12.32
N GLN A 77 7.50 4.11 11.60
CA GLN A 77 8.52 4.00 10.54
C GLN A 77 8.23 4.97 9.38
N GLN A 78 7.00 5.02 8.89
CA GLN A 78 6.58 5.91 7.80
C GLN A 78 6.75 7.39 8.19
N GLN A 79 6.37 7.78 9.40
CA GLN A 79 6.55 9.16 9.90
C GLN A 79 8.03 9.56 9.97
N ARG A 80 8.90 8.64 10.38
CA ARG A 80 10.35 8.89 10.36
C ARG A 80 10.89 9.10 8.95
N MET A 81 10.40 8.33 7.96
CA MET A 81 10.78 8.50 6.54
C MET A 81 10.39 9.87 6.00
N GLY A 82 9.27 10.44 6.47
CA GLY A 82 8.77 11.74 6.02
C GLY A 82 9.26 12.94 6.84
N ALA A 83 10.06 12.73 7.87
CA ALA A 83 10.47 13.80 8.79
C ALA A 83 11.19 14.98 8.10
N GLU A 84 11.94 14.69 7.04
CA GLU A 84 12.68 15.71 6.27
C GLU A 84 11.92 16.24 5.07
N LYS A 85 10.65 15.85 4.91
CA LYS A 85 9.81 16.21 3.76
C LYS A 85 10.37 15.75 2.39
N GLY A 86 9.85 16.31 1.30
CA GLY A 86 10.31 15.99 -0.05
C GLY A 86 9.99 14.57 -0.50
N ILE A 87 8.96 13.94 0.08
CA ILE A 87 8.53 12.59 -0.24
C ILE A 87 7.12 12.57 -0.80
N VAL A 88 6.83 11.52 -1.57
CA VAL A 88 5.47 11.11 -1.95
C VAL A 88 5.26 9.72 -1.42
N MET A 89 4.14 9.49 -0.72
CA MET A 89 3.81 8.20 -0.14
C MET A 89 2.37 7.83 -0.47
N ASP A 90 2.15 6.58 -0.86
CA ASP A 90 0.82 6.03 -1.09
C ASP A 90 0.45 4.98 -0.03
N GLY A 91 -0.83 4.84 0.24
CA GLY A 91 -1.36 3.86 1.20
C GLY A 91 -2.84 4.08 1.48
N ARG A 92 -3.33 3.49 2.57
CA ARG A 92 -4.76 3.51 2.93
C ARG A 92 -5.14 4.63 3.88
N ASP A 93 -4.21 5.06 4.70
CA ASP A 93 -4.42 6.03 5.78
C ASP A 93 -3.32 7.09 5.85
N ILE A 94 -2.61 7.30 4.75
CA ILE A 94 -1.47 8.23 4.69
C ILE A 94 -1.92 9.64 5.04
N GLY A 95 -2.97 10.15 4.41
CA GLY A 95 -3.46 11.51 4.62
C GLY A 95 -4.30 11.71 5.87
N THR A 96 -4.70 10.63 6.57
CA THR A 96 -5.54 10.71 7.77
C THR A 96 -4.79 10.39 9.06
N VAL A 97 -3.76 9.55 9.00
CA VAL A 97 -3.04 9.04 10.18
C VAL A 97 -1.54 9.26 10.09
N VAL A 98 -0.91 8.88 8.97
CA VAL A 98 0.56 8.95 8.85
C VAL A 98 1.01 10.39 8.71
N PHE A 99 0.45 11.13 7.75
CA PHE A 99 0.75 12.55 7.47
C PHE A 99 -0.52 13.39 7.42
N PRO A 100 -1.20 13.59 8.56
CA PRO A 100 -2.45 14.38 8.59
C PRO A 100 -2.25 15.85 8.23
N ASN A 101 -1.02 16.34 8.24
CA ASN A 101 -0.64 17.70 7.89
C ASN A 101 0.16 17.76 6.57
N ALA A 102 0.01 16.76 5.68
CA ALA A 102 0.65 16.80 4.37
C ALA A 102 0.14 18.00 3.55
N GLU A 103 1.04 18.65 2.83
CA GLU A 103 0.74 19.82 2.00
C GLU A 103 -0.21 19.52 0.83
N LEU A 104 -0.17 18.28 0.33
CA LEU A 104 -1.07 17.81 -0.72
C LEU A 104 -1.56 16.40 -0.37
N LYS A 105 -2.87 16.23 -0.33
CA LYS A 105 -3.53 14.95 -0.14
C LYS A 105 -4.41 14.64 -1.33
N ILE A 106 -4.26 13.46 -1.88
CA ILE A 106 -5.06 12.99 -3.02
C ILE A 106 -5.67 11.65 -2.66
N PHE A 107 -6.98 11.57 -2.71
CA PHE A 107 -7.74 10.34 -2.52
C PHE A 107 -8.08 9.76 -3.90
N VAL A 108 -7.38 8.69 -4.27
CA VAL A 108 -7.54 8.05 -5.58
C VAL A 108 -8.61 6.97 -5.49
N THR A 109 -9.56 7.03 -6.42
CA THR A 109 -10.63 6.02 -6.55
C THR A 109 -10.60 5.36 -7.94
N ALA A 110 -11.06 4.13 -8.00
CA ALA A 110 -11.43 3.41 -9.22
C ALA A 110 -12.34 2.26 -8.84
N SER A 111 -13.19 1.80 -9.77
CA SER A 111 -14.05 0.64 -9.50
C SER A 111 -13.22 -0.62 -9.23
N ALA A 112 -13.78 -1.58 -8.48
CA ALA A 112 -13.10 -2.82 -8.16
C ALA A 112 -12.73 -3.60 -9.43
N GLU A 113 -13.62 -3.57 -10.44
CA GLU A 113 -13.43 -4.24 -11.72
C GLU A 113 -12.26 -3.64 -12.50
N VAL A 114 -12.16 -2.31 -12.56
CA VAL A 114 -11.04 -1.62 -13.24
C VAL A 114 -9.72 -1.94 -12.55
N ARG A 115 -9.68 -1.95 -11.22
CA ARG A 115 -8.47 -2.28 -10.45
C ARG A 115 -8.10 -3.76 -10.62
N ALA A 116 -9.08 -4.65 -10.63
CA ALA A 116 -8.87 -6.07 -10.88
C ALA A 116 -8.34 -6.32 -12.30
N GLN A 117 -8.89 -5.63 -13.31
CA GLN A 117 -8.41 -5.75 -14.70
C GLN A 117 -6.95 -5.27 -14.82
N ARG A 118 -6.61 -4.12 -14.26
CA ARG A 118 -5.23 -3.61 -14.25
C ARG A 118 -4.26 -4.60 -13.60
N ARG A 119 -4.68 -5.23 -12.49
CA ARG A 119 -3.87 -6.24 -11.81
C ARG A 119 -3.72 -7.52 -12.61
N TYR A 120 -4.80 -7.97 -13.25
CA TYR A 120 -4.78 -9.12 -14.14
C TYR A 120 -3.79 -8.90 -15.30
N ASP A 121 -3.89 -7.75 -15.96
CA ASP A 121 -3.02 -7.40 -17.10
C ASP A 121 -1.53 -7.30 -16.66
N GLU A 122 -1.26 -6.74 -15.48
CA GLU A 122 0.09 -6.67 -14.91
C GLU A 122 0.68 -8.07 -14.67
N LEU A 123 -0.09 -8.97 -14.06
CA LEU A 123 0.37 -10.35 -13.78
C LEU A 123 0.62 -11.12 -15.08
N LYS A 124 -0.28 -11.00 -16.06
CA LYS A 124 -0.11 -11.60 -17.37
C LYS A 124 1.12 -11.06 -18.10
N ALA A 125 1.37 -9.76 -18.07
CA ALA A 125 2.55 -9.15 -18.68
C ALA A 125 3.87 -9.65 -18.04
N LYS A 126 3.82 -10.07 -16.77
CA LYS A 126 4.97 -10.70 -16.08
C LYS A 126 5.07 -12.21 -16.30
N GLY A 127 4.19 -12.80 -17.12
CA GLY A 127 4.16 -14.25 -17.38
C GLY A 127 3.64 -15.07 -16.19
N MET A 128 2.97 -14.44 -15.23
CA MET A 128 2.39 -15.11 -14.08
C MET A 128 1.01 -15.67 -14.40
N GLU A 129 0.65 -16.80 -13.79
CA GLU A 129 -0.73 -17.29 -13.85
C GLU A 129 -1.63 -16.32 -13.07
N ALA A 130 -2.79 -16.02 -13.66
CA ALA A 130 -3.75 -15.11 -13.06
C ALA A 130 -5.16 -15.51 -13.46
N ASP A 131 -6.07 -15.51 -12.50
CA ASP A 131 -7.51 -15.63 -12.69
C ASP A 131 -8.19 -14.30 -12.30
N PHE A 132 -9.02 -13.79 -13.21
CA PHE A 132 -9.68 -12.50 -12.99
C PHE A 132 -10.68 -12.54 -11.85
N ALA A 133 -11.43 -13.64 -11.68
CA ALA A 133 -12.43 -13.76 -10.62
C ALA A 133 -11.77 -13.79 -9.23
N ASP A 134 -10.65 -14.50 -9.09
CA ASP A 134 -9.87 -14.54 -7.85
C ASP A 134 -9.27 -13.17 -7.52
N ILE A 135 -8.77 -12.46 -8.53
CA ILE A 135 -8.23 -11.11 -8.35
C ILE A 135 -9.34 -10.14 -7.94
N LEU A 136 -10.49 -10.17 -8.60
CA LEU A 136 -11.62 -9.29 -8.27
C LEU A 136 -12.12 -9.56 -6.85
N LYS A 137 -12.27 -10.83 -6.48
CA LYS A 137 -12.64 -11.23 -5.12
C LYS A 137 -11.62 -10.69 -4.09
N ASN A 138 -10.34 -10.87 -4.34
CA ASN A 138 -9.28 -10.35 -3.45
C ASN A 138 -9.33 -8.82 -3.33
N VAL A 139 -9.56 -8.08 -4.42
CA VAL A 139 -9.72 -6.62 -4.40
C VAL A 139 -10.90 -6.21 -3.52
N GLN A 140 -12.07 -6.85 -3.68
CA GLN A 140 -13.27 -6.54 -2.92
C GLN A 140 -13.12 -6.88 -1.43
N GLU A 141 -12.54 -8.03 -1.09
CA GLU A 141 -12.26 -8.43 0.29
C GLU A 141 -11.31 -7.44 0.98
N ARG A 142 -10.26 -7.01 0.28
CA ARG A 142 -9.31 -6.02 0.82
C ARG A 142 -9.97 -4.67 1.03
N ASP A 143 -10.77 -4.20 0.09
CA ASP A 143 -11.51 -2.94 0.24
C ASP A 143 -12.44 -2.98 1.45
N TYR A 144 -13.13 -4.11 1.66
CA TYR A 144 -13.99 -4.29 2.81
C TYR A 144 -13.19 -4.23 4.12
N ILE A 145 -12.12 -5.03 4.23
CA ILE A 145 -11.26 -5.06 5.43
C ILE A 145 -10.67 -3.68 5.70
N ASP A 146 -10.07 -3.05 4.68
CA ASP A 146 -9.37 -1.77 4.83
C ASP A 146 -10.32 -0.63 5.23
N SER A 147 -11.59 -0.65 4.79
CA SER A 147 -12.58 0.37 5.12
C SER A 147 -13.33 0.12 6.44
N HIS A 148 -13.39 -1.14 6.93
CA HIS A 148 -14.15 -1.51 8.12
C HIS A 148 -13.28 -1.86 9.34
N ARG A 149 -11.96 -1.89 9.20
CA ARG A 149 -11.08 -2.15 10.36
C ARG A 149 -11.22 -1.04 11.41
N GLU A 150 -11.13 -1.43 12.68
CA GLU A 150 -11.28 -0.50 13.82
C GLU A 150 -10.15 0.54 13.86
N THR A 151 -8.92 0.11 13.58
CA THR A 151 -7.74 1.00 13.65
C THR A 151 -7.42 1.58 12.27
N SER A 152 -7.49 2.90 12.14
CA SER A 152 -7.11 3.66 10.93
C SER A 152 -7.78 3.13 9.65
N PRO A 153 -9.12 3.11 9.57
CA PRO A 153 -9.82 2.65 8.37
C PRO A 153 -9.48 3.52 7.15
N LEU A 154 -9.59 2.92 5.97
CA LEU A 154 -9.48 3.65 4.71
C LEU A 154 -10.64 4.65 4.61
N ARG A 155 -10.32 5.93 4.62
CA ARG A 155 -11.27 7.03 4.40
C ARG A 155 -10.56 8.22 3.79
N LYS A 156 -11.32 9.02 3.04
CA LYS A 156 -10.83 10.28 2.51
C LYS A 156 -10.64 11.29 3.65
N ALA A 157 -9.49 11.98 3.69
CA ALA A 157 -9.31 13.14 4.56
C ALA A 157 -10.17 14.30 4.06
N ASP A 158 -10.65 15.15 4.98
CA ASP A 158 -11.58 16.25 4.62
C ASP A 158 -10.97 17.25 3.63
N ASP A 159 -9.67 17.45 3.70
CA ASP A 159 -8.87 18.31 2.82
C ASP A 159 -8.26 17.60 1.60
N ALA A 160 -8.58 16.31 1.38
CA ALA A 160 -8.07 15.59 0.25
C ALA A 160 -8.83 15.87 -1.06
N LEU A 161 -8.08 16.16 -2.11
CA LEU A 161 -8.61 16.18 -3.48
C LEU A 161 -8.94 14.75 -3.92
N GLU A 162 -10.07 14.59 -4.59
CA GLU A 162 -10.47 13.28 -5.12
C GLU A 162 -10.08 13.13 -6.59
N LEU A 163 -9.53 11.98 -6.93
CA LEU A 163 -9.19 11.59 -8.29
C LEU A 163 -9.81 10.23 -8.61
N ASP A 164 -10.91 10.22 -9.36
CA ASP A 164 -11.38 8.99 -10.00
C ASP A 164 -10.54 8.73 -11.26
N ASN A 165 -9.73 7.68 -11.22
CA ASN A 165 -8.89 7.31 -12.35
C ASN A 165 -9.43 6.14 -13.16
N SER A 166 -10.70 5.76 -12.99
CA SER A 166 -11.31 4.62 -13.68
C SER A 166 -11.17 4.71 -15.21
N GLN A 167 -11.33 5.90 -15.75
CA GLN A 167 -11.29 6.17 -17.21
C GLN A 167 -10.02 6.88 -17.69
N LEU A 168 -9.11 7.20 -16.77
CA LEU A 168 -7.91 7.95 -17.12
C LEU A 168 -6.79 7.03 -17.62
N THR A 169 -6.10 7.48 -18.65
CA THR A 169 -4.80 6.92 -19.03
C THR A 169 -3.75 7.27 -17.98
N ILE A 170 -2.65 6.53 -17.97
CA ILE A 170 -1.50 6.82 -17.10
C ILE A 170 -0.95 8.23 -17.36
N ALA A 171 -0.93 8.69 -18.61
CA ALA A 171 -0.44 10.02 -18.98
C ALA A 171 -1.35 11.13 -18.43
N GLU A 172 -2.66 11.01 -18.59
CA GLU A 172 -3.65 11.97 -18.05
C GLU A 172 -3.59 12.03 -16.52
N GLN A 173 -3.53 10.87 -15.85
CA GLN A 173 -3.36 10.82 -14.40
C GLN A 173 -2.08 11.52 -13.95
N LYS A 174 -0.94 11.24 -14.58
CA LYS A 174 0.34 11.89 -14.27
C LYS A 174 0.26 13.41 -14.45
N GLN A 175 -0.32 13.87 -15.55
CA GLN A 175 -0.48 15.30 -15.80
C GLN A 175 -1.37 15.97 -14.75
N TRP A 176 -2.48 15.33 -14.36
CA TRP A 176 -3.36 15.84 -13.33
C TRP A 176 -2.62 15.94 -11.98
N LEU A 177 -1.93 14.86 -11.56
CA LEU A 177 -1.15 14.83 -10.32
C LEU A 177 -0.06 15.91 -10.30
N TYR A 178 0.66 16.07 -11.40
CA TYR A 178 1.70 17.08 -11.52
C TYR A 178 1.15 18.51 -11.41
N ASN A 179 -0.01 18.78 -12.02
CA ASN A 179 -0.67 20.07 -11.90
C ASN A 179 -1.10 20.38 -10.46
N GLN A 180 -1.58 19.38 -9.70
CA GLN A 180 -1.89 19.59 -8.28
C GLN A 180 -0.64 19.81 -7.43
N TYR A 181 0.44 19.09 -7.73
CA TYR A 181 1.73 19.30 -7.07
C TYR A 181 2.24 20.74 -7.28
N LEU A 182 2.23 21.26 -8.51
CA LEU A 182 2.66 22.64 -8.79
C LEU A 182 1.85 23.66 -7.98
N LYS A 183 0.53 23.51 -7.94
CA LYS A 183 -0.34 24.40 -7.14
C LYS A 183 -0.01 24.37 -5.64
N ALA A 184 0.28 23.19 -5.10
CA ALA A 184 0.63 23.04 -3.69
C ALA A 184 2.05 23.57 -3.38
N ALA A 185 2.97 23.49 -4.34
CA ALA A 185 4.35 23.98 -4.19
C ALA A 185 4.46 25.51 -4.32
N GLU A 186 3.45 26.18 -4.91
CA GLU A 186 3.38 27.65 -5.06
C GLU A 186 2.61 28.32 -3.93
N ALA A 187 1.92 27.53 -3.06
CA ALA A 187 1.10 28.03 -1.96
C ALA A 187 1.92 28.20 -0.67
#